data_4f9feba0eb8d2bb38a5eebc5916260bd
#
_entry.id   4f9feba0eb8d2bb38a5eebc5916260bd
#
_cell.length_a   1.000
_cell.length_b   1.000
_cell.length_c   1.000
_cell.angle_alpha   90.00
_cell.angle_beta   90.00
_cell.angle_gamma   90.00
#
_symmetry.space_group_name_H-M   'P 1'
#
loop_
_entity.id
_entity.type
_entity.pdbx_description
1 polymer ?
#
loop_
_entity_poly.entity_id
_entity_poly.type
_entity_poly.pdbx_seq_one_letter_code
_entity_poly.pdbx_strand_id
1 'polypeptide(L)'
;MKKILSILAAGALSLAASAQNITPEILTTLKQSYEGNAADRARQSVVSNGSFKKLALRPVVNTTGENTHFSVDIRNTGITNQQSSGRCWMFTGLNVLRNKAMKKMGISGFQFSHLYLFFYDQLEKSNLFLQGIIDTRNEDIDHQKVQWLMQNPLSDGGTYTGVADLVSKYGLVPSEVQPETWASNNTNEIDGHLKRKLREIAINLREQAQQGKTEAQLQAYKVEQLKTIYQMLVLAYGEPVQEFLWAPRDNSGKPLSELKKYTPMEFYKEYCAEAGDLQNDYIMLMNDPSRPYNKVYEIDMDRHVHDGHNWLYLNLDIKDLAPLAIASLKDSTQMYFSCDVGKFLDSNKGILDIQAWDYNSLLGTTFGMNKKQRIQTRDSGSSHAMTLMAVDLDDKGNPIKWKVENSWGASSGHNGYLIMTNEWFNEYMFRVVVHKKYIPKKILKLTEQKPILLPAWDPMFMGEQ
;
A
#
# COMPACT_ATOMS: atom_id res chain seq x y z
N MET A 1 27.43 -40.20 -40.27
CA MET A 1 26.42 -39.39 -39.56
C MET A 1 26.10 -39.88 -38.14
N LYS A 2 25.90 -41.17 -37.85
CA LYS A 2 25.62 -41.67 -36.48
C LYS A 2 26.72 -41.42 -35.43
N LYS A 3 28.00 -41.44 -35.80
CA LYS A 3 29.12 -41.19 -34.86
C LYS A 3 29.28 -39.71 -34.47
N ILE A 4 28.91 -38.77 -35.34
CA ILE A 4 28.98 -37.32 -35.06
C ILE A 4 27.83 -36.93 -34.11
N LEU A 5 26.64 -37.52 -34.27
CA LEU A 5 25.53 -37.29 -33.35
C LEU A 5 25.81 -37.80 -31.93
N SER A 6 26.51 -38.95 -31.79
CA SER A 6 26.89 -39.52 -30.49
C SER A 6 27.91 -38.68 -29.73
N ILE A 7 28.83 -38.02 -30.43
CA ILE A 7 29.83 -37.14 -29.79
C ILE A 7 29.18 -35.81 -29.33
N LEU A 8 28.25 -35.26 -30.11
CA LEU A 8 27.49 -34.09 -29.72
C LEU A 8 26.57 -34.36 -28.51
N ALA A 9 25.92 -35.52 -28.47
CA ALA A 9 25.06 -35.91 -27.34
C ALA A 9 25.90 -36.21 -26.08
N ALA A 10 27.09 -36.82 -26.18
CA ALA A 10 27.98 -37.05 -25.04
C ALA A 10 28.59 -35.75 -24.48
N GLY A 11 28.91 -34.77 -25.37
CA GLY A 11 29.40 -33.46 -24.96
C GLY A 11 28.31 -32.65 -24.25
N ALA A 12 27.05 -32.71 -24.68
CA ALA A 12 25.92 -32.04 -24.03
C ALA A 12 25.59 -32.66 -22.65
N LEU A 13 25.72 -33.97 -22.51
CA LEU A 13 25.51 -34.68 -21.23
C LEU A 13 26.62 -34.38 -20.20
N SER A 14 27.87 -34.24 -20.62
CA SER A 14 29.00 -33.91 -19.75
C SER A 14 28.93 -32.45 -19.25
N LEU A 15 28.46 -31.52 -20.07
CA LEU A 15 28.19 -30.13 -19.67
C LEU A 15 27.03 -30.04 -18.65
N ALA A 16 26.00 -30.86 -18.81
CA ALA A 16 24.86 -30.86 -17.91
C ALA A 16 25.23 -31.40 -16.49
N ALA A 17 26.15 -32.37 -16.39
CA ALA A 17 26.59 -32.95 -15.12
C ALA A 17 27.50 -32.02 -14.28
N SER A 18 28.18 -31.05 -14.93
CA SER A 18 29.09 -30.07 -14.29
C SER A 18 28.51 -28.65 -14.18
N ALA A 19 27.25 -28.45 -14.59
CA ALA A 19 26.62 -27.12 -14.68
C ALA A 19 26.25 -26.47 -13.29
N GLN A 20 26.59 -27.12 -12.17
CA GLN A 20 26.39 -26.54 -10.83
C GLN A 20 27.30 -25.34 -10.54
N ASN A 21 28.50 -25.32 -11.17
CA ASN A 21 29.46 -24.22 -11.01
C ASN A 21 29.80 -23.63 -12.42
N ILE A 22 30.15 -22.36 -12.48
CA ILE A 22 30.67 -21.75 -13.69
C ILE A 22 32.10 -22.25 -13.88
N THR A 23 32.28 -23.32 -14.70
CA THR A 23 33.57 -23.86 -15.04
C THR A 23 34.24 -23.04 -16.16
N PRO A 24 35.58 -23.22 -16.42
CA PRO A 24 36.23 -22.56 -17.53
C PRO A 24 35.59 -22.85 -18.91
N GLU A 25 35.04 -24.05 -19.09
CA GLU A 25 34.36 -24.48 -20.32
C GLU A 25 33.01 -23.73 -20.46
N ILE A 26 32.23 -23.65 -19.36
CA ILE A 26 30.98 -22.86 -19.33
C ILE A 26 31.28 -21.39 -19.59
N LEU A 27 32.32 -20.83 -18.93
CA LEU A 27 32.71 -19.44 -19.13
C LEU A 27 33.10 -19.18 -20.58
N THR A 28 33.81 -20.14 -21.24
CA THR A 28 34.16 -20.05 -22.65
C THR A 28 32.92 -20.02 -23.55
N THR A 29 31.96 -20.88 -23.29
CA THR A 29 30.66 -20.91 -23.99
C THR A 29 29.90 -19.59 -23.84
N LEU A 30 29.84 -19.05 -22.62
CA LEU A 30 29.17 -17.76 -22.32
C LEU A 30 29.86 -16.60 -23.06
N LYS A 31 31.21 -16.56 -23.07
CA LYS A 31 31.97 -15.54 -23.83
C LYS A 31 31.71 -15.62 -25.33
N GLN A 32 31.60 -16.83 -25.88
CA GLN A 32 31.32 -17.05 -27.31
C GLN A 32 29.88 -16.65 -27.69
N SER A 33 28.95 -16.63 -26.74
CA SER A 33 27.56 -16.18 -26.97
C SER A 33 27.42 -14.65 -27.14
N TYR A 34 28.44 -13.88 -26.74
CA TYR A 34 28.48 -12.44 -26.92
C TYR A 34 29.22 -12.08 -28.23
N GLU A 35 28.46 -11.69 -29.23
CA GLU A 35 29.02 -11.41 -30.58
C GLU A 35 29.85 -10.12 -30.62
N GLY A 36 29.53 -9.13 -29.75
CA GLY A 36 30.20 -7.83 -29.70
C GLY A 36 30.09 -7.04 -30.99
N ASN A 37 28.98 -7.18 -31.70
CA ASN A 37 28.72 -6.46 -32.95
C ASN A 37 28.60 -4.95 -32.74
N ALA A 38 28.43 -4.17 -33.81
CA ALA A 38 28.37 -2.70 -33.73
C ALA A 38 27.18 -2.20 -32.84
N ALA A 39 26.03 -2.90 -32.89
CA ALA A 39 24.87 -2.54 -32.06
C ALA A 39 25.12 -2.86 -30.58
N ASP A 40 25.82 -3.97 -30.27
CA ASP A 40 26.19 -4.31 -28.90
C ASP A 40 27.17 -3.30 -28.30
N ARG A 41 28.18 -2.88 -29.08
CA ARG A 41 29.12 -1.84 -28.65
C ARG A 41 28.42 -0.49 -28.41
N ALA A 42 27.49 -0.11 -29.30
CA ALA A 42 26.70 1.11 -29.12
C ALA A 42 25.83 1.04 -27.87
N ARG A 43 25.10 -0.07 -27.65
CA ARG A 43 24.31 -0.31 -26.43
C ARG A 43 25.19 -0.28 -25.17
N GLN A 44 26.34 -0.97 -25.19
CA GLN A 44 27.28 -0.98 -24.09
C GLN A 44 27.76 0.43 -23.74
N SER A 45 28.13 1.24 -24.73
CA SER A 45 28.57 2.61 -24.53
C SER A 45 27.49 3.48 -23.86
N VAL A 46 26.23 3.30 -24.25
CA VAL A 46 25.10 4.06 -23.69
C VAL A 46 24.73 3.55 -22.29
N VAL A 47 24.61 2.24 -22.15
CA VAL A 47 24.12 1.60 -20.90
C VAL A 47 25.12 1.73 -19.75
N SER A 48 26.43 1.66 -20.04
CA SER A 48 27.49 1.81 -19.03
C SER A 48 27.65 3.24 -18.49
N ASN A 49 27.12 4.24 -19.19
CA ASN A 49 27.29 5.65 -18.84
C ASN A 49 25.99 6.36 -18.46
N GLY A 50 24.86 5.68 -18.35
CA GLY A 50 23.56 6.29 -18.11
C GLY A 50 22.63 5.52 -17.20
N SER A 51 21.61 6.22 -16.70
CA SER A 51 20.53 5.59 -15.93
C SER A 51 19.66 4.72 -16.84
N PHE A 52 19.55 3.42 -16.54
CA PHE A 52 18.69 2.49 -17.29
C PHE A 52 17.25 3.02 -17.45
N LYS A 53 16.67 3.56 -16.39
CA LYS A 53 15.32 4.14 -16.40
C LYS A 53 15.20 5.28 -17.41
N LYS A 54 16.20 6.17 -17.48
CA LYS A 54 16.19 7.29 -18.43
C LYS A 54 16.44 6.82 -19.87
N LEU A 55 17.31 5.83 -20.05
CA LEU A 55 17.67 5.33 -21.38
C LEU A 55 16.59 4.46 -22.01
N ALA A 56 15.84 3.71 -21.21
CA ALA A 56 14.73 2.90 -21.68
C ALA A 56 13.45 3.72 -21.95
N LEU A 57 13.36 4.95 -21.45
CA LEU A 57 12.20 5.81 -21.67
C LEU A 57 12.05 6.15 -23.15
N ARG A 58 10.92 5.82 -23.74
CA ARG A 58 10.61 6.09 -25.15
C ARG A 58 10.21 7.57 -25.31
N PRO A 59 10.88 8.32 -26.21
CA PRO A 59 10.62 9.77 -26.35
C PRO A 59 9.25 10.08 -26.97
N VAL A 60 8.67 9.14 -27.70
CA VAL A 60 7.38 9.29 -28.38
C VAL A 60 6.49 8.16 -27.93
N VAL A 61 5.84 8.32 -26.80
CA VAL A 61 4.84 7.36 -26.36
C VAL A 61 3.69 8.08 -25.71
N ASN A 62 2.58 7.80 -26.28
CA ASN A 62 1.27 7.79 -25.71
C ASN A 62 0.72 9.15 -25.22
N THR A 63 0.06 9.81 -26.14
CA THR A 63 -0.80 10.95 -25.84
C THR A 63 -1.98 10.61 -24.90
N THR A 64 -2.32 9.32 -24.71
CA THR A 64 -3.42 8.90 -23.85
C THR A 64 -3.22 9.31 -22.40
N GLY A 65 -2.02 9.07 -21.84
CA GLY A 65 -1.70 9.50 -20.46
C GLY A 65 -1.50 11.01 -20.33
N GLU A 66 -1.10 11.71 -21.38
CA GLU A 66 -0.92 13.17 -21.38
C GLU A 66 -2.26 13.92 -21.53
N ASN A 67 -3.30 13.30 -22.07
CA ASN A 67 -4.63 13.87 -22.13
C ASN A 67 -5.30 13.83 -20.75
N THR A 68 -5.61 14.99 -20.19
CA THR A 68 -6.21 15.16 -18.85
C THR A 68 -7.74 15.16 -18.86
N HIS A 69 -8.38 14.90 -19.98
CA HIS A 69 -9.83 14.74 -20.06
C HIS A 69 -10.25 13.38 -19.50
N PHE A 70 -11.36 13.37 -18.76
CA PHE A 70 -11.99 12.15 -18.22
C PHE A 70 -13.51 12.28 -18.37
N SER A 71 -14.15 11.21 -18.82
CA SER A 71 -15.60 11.15 -18.96
C SER A 71 -16.33 11.09 -17.60
N VAL A 72 -15.65 10.59 -16.57
CA VAL A 72 -16.10 10.62 -15.16
C VAL A 72 -14.95 11.15 -14.31
N ASP A 73 -15.13 12.31 -13.68
CA ASP A 73 -14.09 13.00 -12.89
C ASP A 73 -14.67 13.62 -11.62
N ILE A 74 -14.29 13.06 -10.48
CA ILE A 74 -14.68 13.60 -9.17
C ILE A 74 -13.62 14.60 -8.74
N ARG A 75 -13.93 15.88 -8.85
CA ARG A 75 -12.98 16.95 -8.53
C ARG A 75 -12.82 17.08 -7.01
N ASN A 76 -11.57 17.14 -6.57
CA ASN A 76 -11.17 17.53 -5.21
C ASN A 76 -10.40 18.84 -5.25
N THR A 77 -10.39 19.53 -4.12
CA THR A 77 -9.54 20.68 -3.88
C THR A 77 -8.51 20.37 -2.80
N GLY A 78 -7.28 20.74 -3.06
CA GLY A 78 -6.15 20.50 -2.14
C GLY A 78 -5.55 19.11 -2.27
N ILE A 79 -4.24 19.08 -2.39
CA ILE A 79 -3.44 17.85 -2.43
C ILE A 79 -2.72 17.71 -1.09
N THR A 80 -2.71 16.49 -0.55
CA THR A 80 -2.00 16.17 0.68
C THR A 80 -0.54 15.81 0.41
N ASN A 81 0.30 15.87 1.44
CA ASN A 81 1.71 15.49 1.36
C ASN A 81 2.11 14.69 2.60
N GLN A 82 2.37 13.39 2.43
CA GLN A 82 2.82 12.50 3.48
C GLN A 82 4.29 12.68 3.87
N GLN A 83 5.03 13.49 3.09
CA GLN A 83 6.46 13.73 3.27
C GLN A 83 7.29 12.42 3.30
N SER A 84 8.32 12.35 4.13
CA SER A 84 9.18 11.17 4.31
C SER A 84 8.59 10.19 5.34
N SER A 85 7.37 9.67 5.03
CA SER A 85 6.68 8.70 5.88
C SER A 85 5.95 7.65 5.04
N GLY A 86 5.74 6.44 5.60
CA GLY A 86 4.98 5.35 4.97
C GLY A 86 3.46 5.45 5.16
N ARG A 87 2.92 6.62 5.47
CA ARG A 87 1.51 6.82 5.81
C ARG A 87 0.56 6.98 4.61
N CYS A 88 0.97 6.58 3.39
CA CYS A 88 0.13 6.68 2.19
C CYS A 88 -1.28 6.10 2.39
N TRP A 89 -1.39 4.97 3.07
CA TRP A 89 -2.64 4.31 3.39
C TRP A 89 -3.60 5.19 4.20
N MET A 90 -3.08 5.90 5.20
CA MET A 90 -3.84 6.79 6.07
C MET A 90 -4.26 8.06 5.31
N PHE A 91 -3.32 8.67 4.56
CA PHE A 91 -3.62 9.81 3.71
C PHE A 91 -4.72 9.47 2.70
N THR A 92 -4.63 8.32 2.04
CA THR A 92 -5.64 7.83 1.09
C THR A 92 -7.00 7.64 1.74
N GLY A 93 -7.06 6.94 2.87
CA GLY A 93 -8.33 6.71 3.57
C GLY A 93 -8.99 8.02 4.03
N LEU A 94 -8.21 8.95 4.58
CA LEU A 94 -8.73 10.25 4.99
C LEU A 94 -9.09 11.16 3.81
N ASN A 95 -8.40 11.06 2.65
CA ASN A 95 -8.79 11.79 1.44
C ASN A 95 -10.14 11.32 0.90
N VAL A 96 -10.45 10.01 0.98
CA VAL A 96 -11.79 9.48 0.61
C VAL A 96 -12.87 10.07 1.54
N LEU A 97 -12.61 10.13 2.85
CA LEU A 97 -13.55 10.70 3.83
C LEU A 97 -13.67 12.23 3.68
N ARG A 98 -12.56 12.91 3.40
CA ARG A 98 -12.47 14.36 3.26
C ARG A 98 -13.49 14.92 2.26
N ASN A 99 -13.67 14.28 1.13
CA ASN A 99 -14.63 14.73 0.12
C ASN A 99 -16.06 14.80 0.67
N LYS A 100 -16.47 13.77 1.39
CA LYS A 100 -17.81 13.72 2.03
C LYS A 100 -17.93 14.79 3.12
N ALA A 101 -16.90 14.93 3.96
CA ALA A 101 -16.87 15.93 5.01
C ALA A 101 -16.96 17.36 4.44
N MET A 102 -16.18 17.70 3.42
CA MET A 102 -16.22 19.00 2.75
C MET A 102 -17.60 19.31 2.16
N LYS A 103 -18.23 18.33 1.51
CA LYS A 103 -19.59 18.46 0.98
C LYS A 103 -20.59 18.75 2.11
N LYS A 104 -20.48 18.04 3.26
CA LYS A 104 -21.32 18.25 4.43
C LYS A 104 -21.13 19.63 5.07
N MET A 105 -19.88 20.10 5.12
CA MET A 105 -19.52 21.41 5.65
C MET A 105 -19.85 22.58 4.71
N GLY A 106 -20.07 22.32 3.42
CA GLY A 106 -20.26 23.34 2.39
C GLY A 106 -18.98 24.14 2.09
N ILE A 107 -17.79 23.53 2.22
CA ILE A 107 -16.48 24.16 2.02
C ILE A 107 -15.68 23.46 0.92
N SER A 108 -14.68 24.15 0.37
CA SER A 108 -13.83 23.64 -0.71
C SER A 108 -12.38 23.35 -0.30
N GLY A 109 -11.99 23.64 0.92
CA GLY A 109 -10.65 23.38 1.45
C GLY A 109 -10.72 22.86 2.88
N PHE A 110 -10.20 21.64 3.12
CA PHE A 110 -10.16 21.01 4.43
C PHE A 110 -9.18 19.84 4.44
N GLN A 111 -8.57 19.58 5.58
CA GLN A 111 -7.79 18.37 5.82
C GLN A 111 -8.04 17.87 7.24
N PHE A 112 -8.12 16.55 7.40
CA PHE A 112 -8.03 15.91 8.73
C PHE A 112 -6.59 15.90 9.23
N SER A 113 -6.39 15.84 10.52
CA SER A 113 -5.09 15.54 11.12
C SER A 113 -4.73 14.09 10.89
N HIS A 114 -3.70 13.85 10.09
CA HIS A 114 -3.12 12.51 9.93
C HIS A 114 -2.33 12.14 11.20
N LEU A 115 -1.68 13.11 11.83
CA LEU A 115 -0.90 12.90 13.05
C LEU A 115 -1.74 12.38 14.20
N TYR A 116 -2.97 12.87 14.37
CA TYR A 116 -3.88 12.42 15.42
C TYR A 116 -4.11 10.90 15.37
N LEU A 117 -4.50 10.39 14.20
CA LEU A 117 -4.71 8.95 14.02
C LEU A 117 -3.39 8.16 14.03
N PHE A 118 -2.33 8.73 13.50
CA PHE A 118 -1.02 8.07 13.46
C PHE A 118 -0.43 7.84 14.85
N PHE A 119 -0.68 8.73 15.80
CA PHE A 119 -0.33 8.50 17.20
C PHE A 119 -0.95 7.21 17.73
N TYR A 120 -2.25 7.06 17.52
CA TYR A 120 -2.96 5.86 17.98
C TYR A 120 -2.58 4.62 17.18
N ASP A 121 -2.32 4.74 15.87
CA ASP A 121 -1.81 3.66 15.05
C ASP A 121 -0.51 3.07 15.63
N GLN A 122 0.44 3.92 15.96
CA GLN A 122 1.73 3.49 16.50
C GLN A 122 1.59 2.88 17.91
N LEU A 123 0.70 3.40 18.72
CA LEU A 123 0.41 2.85 20.05
C LEU A 123 -0.27 1.49 19.95
N GLU A 124 -1.29 1.36 19.10
CA GLU A 124 -2.05 0.12 18.90
C GLU A 124 -1.19 -0.98 18.29
N LYS A 125 -0.39 -0.67 17.28
CA LYS A 125 0.56 -1.62 16.70
C LYS A 125 1.62 -2.06 17.71
N SER A 126 2.08 -1.16 18.58
CA SER A 126 2.99 -1.52 19.68
C SER A 126 2.33 -2.50 20.65
N ASN A 127 1.07 -2.28 21.01
CA ASN A 127 0.29 -3.22 21.81
C ASN A 127 0.07 -4.54 21.10
N LEU A 128 -0.26 -4.52 19.80
CA LEU A 128 -0.47 -5.72 18.98
C LEU A 128 0.80 -6.58 18.90
N PHE A 129 1.96 -5.96 18.67
CA PHE A 129 3.24 -6.64 18.68
C PHE A 129 3.54 -7.31 20.04
N LEU A 130 3.43 -6.55 21.13
CA LEU A 130 3.72 -7.09 22.46
C LEU A 130 2.72 -8.18 22.87
N GLN A 131 1.46 -8.08 22.42
CA GLN A 131 0.49 -9.15 22.62
C GLN A 131 0.89 -10.40 21.84
N GLY A 132 1.31 -10.25 20.58
CA GLY A 132 1.81 -11.37 19.77
C GLY A 132 3.01 -12.08 20.40
N ILE A 133 3.88 -11.34 21.09
CA ILE A 133 4.99 -11.92 21.87
C ILE A 133 4.48 -12.73 23.06
N ILE A 134 3.46 -12.26 23.78
CA ILE A 134 2.84 -13.00 24.88
C ILE A 134 2.15 -14.27 24.36
N ASP A 135 1.41 -14.15 23.25
CA ASP A 135 0.69 -15.29 22.65
C ASP A 135 1.62 -16.39 22.15
N THR A 136 2.83 -16.01 21.71
CA THR A 136 3.87 -16.94 21.23
C THR A 136 4.94 -17.27 22.25
N ARG A 137 4.72 -16.98 23.55
CA ARG A 137 5.72 -17.15 24.62
C ARG A 137 6.25 -18.56 24.80
N ASN A 138 5.44 -19.56 24.44
CA ASN A 138 5.80 -20.99 24.53
C ASN A 138 6.50 -21.53 23.28
N GLU A 139 6.55 -20.75 22.19
CA GLU A 139 7.26 -21.13 20.98
C GLU A 139 8.75 -20.81 21.12
N ASP A 140 9.60 -21.54 20.42
CA ASP A 140 11.03 -21.25 20.37
C ASP A 140 11.29 -19.88 19.72
N ILE A 141 12.44 -19.28 20.07
CA ILE A 141 12.82 -17.99 19.47
C ILE A 141 12.95 -18.07 17.94
N ASP A 142 13.35 -19.23 17.42
CA ASP A 142 13.51 -19.48 15.97
C ASP A 142 12.21 -19.91 15.28
N HIS A 143 11.10 -20.02 16.00
CA HIS A 143 9.80 -20.29 15.41
C HIS A 143 9.43 -19.20 14.41
N GLN A 144 8.94 -19.55 13.22
CA GLN A 144 8.71 -18.62 12.10
C GLN A 144 7.87 -17.40 12.48
N LYS A 145 6.79 -17.59 13.26
CA LYS A 145 5.92 -16.48 13.70
C LYS A 145 6.65 -15.55 14.69
N VAL A 146 7.48 -16.09 15.58
CA VAL A 146 8.27 -15.30 16.52
C VAL A 146 9.30 -14.48 15.77
N GLN A 147 10.02 -15.10 14.81
CA GLN A 147 10.99 -14.41 13.97
C GLN A 147 10.34 -13.30 13.14
N TRP A 148 9.15 -13.56 12.57
CA TRP A 148 8.40 -12.55 11.83
C TRP A 148 8.03 -11.35 12.72
N LEU A 149 7.51 -11.60 13.94
CA LEU A 149 7.22 -10.54 14.92
C LEU A 149 8.48 -9.73 15.25
N MET A 150 9.59 -10.39 15.57
CA MET A 150 10.85 -9.72 15.94
C MET A 150 11.44 -8.90 14.78
N GLN A 151 11.23 -9.31 13.52
CA GLN A 151 11.64 -8.56 12.34
C GLN A 151 10.74 -7.34 12.11
N ASN A 152 9.43 -7.46 12.41
CA ASN A 152 8.40 -6.48 12.11
C ASN A 152 7.67 -5.98 13.38
N PRO A 153 8.37 -5.40 14.38
CA PRO A 153 7.74 -4.99 15.63
C PRO A 153 6.81 -3.78 15.48
N LEU A 154 7.04 -2.96 14.45
CA LEU A 154 6.30 -1.74 14.17
C LEU A 154 6.51 -1.35 12.71
N SER A 155 5.56 -0.64 12.12
CA SER A 155 5.64 -0.05 10.78
C SER A 155 4.78 1.20 10.72
N ASP A 156 5.16 2.19 9.93
CA ASP A 156 4.33 3.34 9.59
C ASP A 156 3.40 3.08 8.39
N GLY A 157 3.58 1.93 7.71
CA GLY A 157 2.71 1.42 6.66
C GLY A 157 1.38 0.88 7.18
N GLY A 158 0.46 0.57 6.28
CA GLY A 158 -0.83 0.01 6.64
C GLY A 158 -1.80 -0.12 5.49
N THR A 159 -3.06 -0.36 5.83
CA THR A 159 -4.12 -0.69 4.89
C THR A 159 -5.43 0.02 5.23
N TYR A 160 -6.45 -0.08 4.36
CA TYR A 160 -7.78 0.48 4.62
C TYR A 160 -8.40 -0.01 5.93
N THR A 161 -8.17 -1.27 6.29
CA THR A 161 -8.71 -1.84 7.55
C THR A 161 -8.22 -1.05 8.76
N GLY A 162 -6.93 -0.66 8.76
CA GLY A 162 -6.38 0.21 9.80
C GLY A 162 -7.07 1.58 9.87
N VAL A 163 -7.37 2.20 8.72
CA VAL A 163 -8.14 3.47 8.70
C VAL A 163 -9.53 3.27 9.30
N ALA A 164 -10.24 2.23 8.86
CA ALA A 164 -11.60 1.95 9.31
C ALA A 164 -11.65 1.71 10.83
N ASP A 165 -10.76 0.88 11.37
CA ASP A 165 -10.70 0.55 12.78
C ASP A 165 -10.29 1.75 13.64
N LEU A 166 -9.26 2.49 13.24
CA LEU A 166 -8.78 3.66 13.99
C LEU A 166 -9.81 4.80 14.01
N VAL A 167 -10.42 5.11 12.87
CA VAL A 167 -11.47 6.14 12.79
C VAL A 167 -12.69 5.76 13.63
N SER A 168 -13.11 4.50 13.57
CA SER A 168 -14.26 3.99 14.36
C SER A 168 -13.98 4.00 15.86
N LYS A 169 -12.71 3.80 16.28
CA LYS A 169 -12.32 3.74 17.68
C LYS A 169 -12.00 5.12 18.28
N TYR A 170 -11.32 5.98 17.52
CA TYR A 170 -10.74 7.22 18.02
C TYR A 170 -11.37 8.49 17.45
N GLY A 171 -12.19 8.40 16.39
CA GLY A 171 -12.76 9.56 15.72
C GLY A 171 -11.75 10.31 14.86
N LEU A 172 -12.05 11.57 14.54
CA LEU A 172 -11.26 12.44 13.69
C LEU A 172 -11.14 13.85 14.26
N VAL A 173 -10.07 14.55 13.86
CA VAL A 173 -9.89 15.98 14.19
C VAL A 173 -9.42 16.73 12.95
N PRO A 174 -9.70 18.06 12.83
CA PRO A 174 -9.13 18.91 11.79
C PRO A 174 -7.61 19.03 11.90
N SER A 175 -6.92 19.24 10.78
CA SER A 175 -5.45 19.33 10.74
C SER A 175 -4.87 20.47 11.56
N GLU A 176 -5.59 21.60 11.67
CA GLU A 176 -5.17 22.74 12.46
C GLU A 176 -5.30 22.52 13.98
N VAL A 177 -6.08 21.53 14.40
CA VAL A 177 -6.26 21.17 15.82
C VAL A 177 -5.08 20.34 16.34
N GLN A 178 -4.57 19.44 15.52
CA GLN A 178 -3.34 18.69 15.79
C GLN A 178 -2.49 18.63 14.51
N PRO A 179 -1.63 19.65 14.29
CA PRO A 179 -0.82 19.74 13.09
C PRO A 179 0.34 18.76 13.10
N GLU A 180 0.87 18.47 11.90
CA GLU A 180 2.04 17.61 11.73
C GLU A 180 3.26 18.17 12.46
N THR A 181 4.08 17.28 13.03
CA THR A 181 5.39 17.59 13.61
C THR A 181 6.50 17.26 12.61
N TRP A 182 7.75 17.67 12.94
CA TRP A 182 8.90 17.21 12.15
C TRP A 182 9.02 15.69 12.17
N ALA A 183 8.82 15.05 13.33
CA ALA A 183 8.94 13.61 13.50
C ALA A 183 7.86 12.83 12.70
N SER A 184 6.62 13.35 12.61
CA SER A 184 5.58 12.71 11.81
C SER A 184 5.81 12.86 10.31
N ASN A 185 6.48 13.92 9.89
CA ASN A 185 6.91 14.13 8.51
C ASN A 185 8.20 13.37 8.14
N ASN A 186 8.90 12.77 9.14
CA ASN A 186 10.17 12.04 8.98
C ASN A 186 10.17 10.82 9.93
N THR A 187 9.27 9.86 9.69
CA THR A 187 8.95 8.78 10.61
C THR A 187 10.11 7.82 10.91
N ASN A 188 11.05 7.65 9.97
CA ASN A 188 12.12 6.64 10.06
C ASN A 188 12.97 6.72 11.35
N GLU A 189 13.25 7.94 11.86
CA GLU A 189 14.12 8.09 13.03
C GLU A 189 13.42 7.61 14.31
N ILE A 190 12.24 8.12 14.59
CA ILE A 190 11.47 7.70 15.78
C ILE A 190 11.06 6.23 15.70
N ASP A 191 10.68 5.75 14.52
CA ASP A 191 10.32 4.36 14.26
C ASP A 191 11.50 3.42 14.60
N GLY A 192 12.72 3.77 14.20
CA GLY A 192 13.92 3.02 14.56
C GLY A 192 14.13 2.88 16.08
N HIS A 193 13.85 3.94 16.84
CA HIS A 193 13.94 3.92 18.29
C HIS A 193 12.82 3.14 18.95
N LEU A 194 11.58 3.29 18.48
CA LEU A 194 10.42 2.52 18.93
C LEU A 194 10.62 1.02 18.69
N LYS A 195 11.03 0.62 17.48
CA LYS A 195 11.36 -0.78 17.14
C LYS A 195 12.41 -1.38 18.06
N ARG A 196 13.45 -0.61 18.37
CA ARG A 196 14.51 -1.07 19.30
C ARG A 196 13.95 -1.27 20.70
N LYS A 197 13.14 -0.32 21.21
CA LYS A 197 12.54 -0.43 22.54
C LYS A 197 11.53 -1.57 22.62
N LEU A 198 10.71 -1.75 21.59
CA LEU A 198 9.77 -2.86 21.51
C LEU A 198 10.47 -4.23 21.53
N ARG A 199 11.59 -4.39 20.80
CA ARG A 199 12.38 -5.64 20.86
C ARG A 199 13.00 -5.90 22.24
N GLU A 200 13.48 -4.85 22.93
CA GLU A 200 13.94 -4.97 24.32
C GLU A 200 12.82 -5.47 25.23
N ILE A 201 11.63 -4.88 25.14
CA ILE A 201 10.46 -5.30 25.94
C ILE A 201 10.05 -6.73 25.58
N ALA A 202 10.10 -7.10 24.30
CA ALA A 202 9.74 -8.43 23.82
C ALA A 202 10.65 -9.51 24.39
N ILE A 203 11.97 -9.29 24.42
CA ILE A 203 12.91 -10.24 25.04
C ILE A 203 12.64 -10.36 26.53
N ASN A 204 12.45 -9.25 27.25
CA ASN A 204 12.14 -9.25 28.67
C ASN A 204 10.82 -10.02 28.97
N LEU A 205 9.78 -9.87 28.12
CA LEU A 205 8.54 -10.63 28.23
C LEU A 205 8.78 -12.15 28.08
N ARG A 206 9.60 -12.56 27.11
CA ARG A 206 9.92 -13.96 26.89
C ARG A 206 10.74 -14.54 28.03
N GLU A 207 11.74 -13.83 28.55
CA GLU A 207 12.52 -14.23 29.73
C GLU A 207 11.64 -14.38 30.97
N GLN A 208 10.73 -13.45 31.22
CA GLN A 208 9.77 -13.56 32.33
C GLN A 208 8.84 -14.77 32.17
N ALA A 209 8.39 -15.08 30.95
CA ALA A 209 7.60 -16.26 30.68
C ALA A 209 8.39 -17.55 30.96
N GLN A 210 9.67 -17.62 30.55
CA GLN A 210 10.55 -18.75 30.86
C GLN A 210 10.82 -18.92 32.37
N GLN A 211 10.79 -17.83 33.13
CA GLN A 211 10.88 -17.82 34.59
C GLN A 211 9.55 -18.22 35.26
N GLY A 212 8.52 -18.59 34.50
CA GLY A 212 7.25 -19.07 35.02
C GLY A 212 6.26 -17.98 35.45
N LYS A 213 6.45 -16.73 34.99
CA LYS A 213 5.45 -15.66 35.21
C LYS A 213 4.13 -16.03 34.53
N THR A 214 3.03 -15.78 35.24
CA THR A 214 1.69 -16.03 34.73
C THR A 214 1.33 -15.06 33.63
N GLU A 215 0.36 -15.40 32.79
CA GLU A 215 -0.14 -14.49 31.73
C GLU A 215 -0.58 -13.15 32.29
N ALA A 216 -1.29 -13.14 33.44
CA ALA A 216 -1.71 -11.89 34.11
C ALA A 216 -0.50 -11.01 34.50
N GLN A 217 0.61 -11.60 34.95
CA GLN A 217 1.83 -10.86 35.26
C GLN A 217 2.52 -10.31 34.00
N LEU A 218 2.52 -11.08 32.89
CA LEU A 218 3.04 -10.61 31.60
C LEU A 218 2.18 -9.49 31.03
N GLN A 219 0.84 -9.56 31.15
CA GLN A 219 -0.07 -8.48 30.76
C GLN A 219 0.17 -7.21 31.57
N ALA A 220 0.35 -7.32 32.89
CA ALA A 220 0.65 -6.18 33.75
C ALA A 220 1.99 -5.53 33.35
N TYR A 221 3.02 -6.32 33.07
CA TYR A 221 4.30 -5.83 32.60
C TYR A 221 4.15 -5.13 31.22
N LYS A 222 3.40 -5.73 30.26
CA LYS A 222 3.12 -5.10 28.95
C LYS A 222 2.50 -3.72 29.14
N VAL A 223 1.47 -3.58 29.98
CA VAL A 223 0.80 -2.29 30.22
C VAL A 223 1.76 -1.26 30.81
N GLU A 224 2.63 -1.67 31.74
CA GLU A 224 3.65 -0.77 32.31
C GLU A 224 4.64 -0.30 31.25
N GLN A 225 5.07 -1.20 30.35
CA GLN A 225 6.00 -0.84 29.27
C GLN A 225 5.34 0.02 28.18
N LEU A 226 4.04 -0.15 27.93
CA LEU A 226 3.30 0.72 27.01
C LEU A 226 3.27 2.19 27.48
N LYS A 227 3.41 2.47 28.77
CA LYS A 227 3.59 3.86 29.25
C LYS A 227 4.86 4.49 28.70
N THR A 228 5.96 3.74 28.61
CA THR A 228 7.19 4.22 27.99
C THR A 228 7.01 4.50 26.52
N ILE A 229 6.33 3.61 25.80
CA ILE A 229 6.02 3.81 24.38
C ILE A 229 5.13 5.05 24.20
N TYR A 230 4.08 5.21 25.00
CA TYR A 230 3.21 6.38 25.00
C TYR A 230 4.01 7.68 25.21
N GLN A 231 4.90 7.71 26.19
CA GLN A 231 5.78 8.88 26.45
C GLN A 231 6.68 9.20 25.25
N MET A 232 7.26 8.19 24.60
CA MET A 232 8.06 8.39 23.39
C MET A 232 7.23 9.00 22.25
N LEU A 233 5.99 8.51 22.08
CA LEU A 233 5.06 9.04 21.08
C LEU A 233 4.65 10.49 21.40
N VAL A 234 4.35 10.81 22.67
CA VAL A 234 4.03 12.19 23.10
C VAL A 234 5.19 13.14 22.82
N LEU A 235 6.44 12.73 23.09
CA LEU A 235 7.63 13.54 22.80
C LEU A 235 7.82 13.81 21.30
N ALA A 236 7.46 12.85 20.44
CA ALA A 236 7.62 12.96 18.99
C ALA A 236 6.44 13.66 18.30
N TYR A 237 5.23 13.40 18.76
CA TYR A 237 3.98 13.72 18.05
C TYR A 237 3.06 14.69 18.81
N GLY A 238 3.36 14.98 20.08
CA GLY A 238 2.43 15.69 20.97
C GLY A 238 1.34 14.77 21.52
N GLU A 239 0.74 15.16 22.62
CA GLU A 239 -0.37 14.41 23.21
C GLU A 239 -1.65 14.56 22.36
N PRO A 240 -2.38 13.47 22.05
CA PRO A 240 -3.61 13.56 21.28
C PRO A 240 -4.67 14.39 21.99
N VAL A 241 -5.28 15.30 21.25
CA VAL A 241 -6.36 16.14 21.78
C VAL A 241 -7.58 15.31 22.15
N GLN A 242 -8.20 15.65 23.28
CA GLN A 242 -9.42 14.98 23.78
C GLN A 242 -10.68 15.78 23.43
N GLU A 243 -10.58 17.10 23.42
CA GLU A 243 -11.64 18.05 23.10
C GLU A 243 -11.04 19.28 22.41
N PHE A 244 -11.81 19.90 21.53
CA PHE A 244 -11.39 21.11 20.83
C PHE A 244 -12.57 22.00 20.44
N LEU A 245 -12.31 23.29 20.25
CA LEU A 245 -13.26 24.26 19.69
C LEU A 245 -13.00 24.40 18.20
N TRP A 246 -14.02 24.26 17.38
CA TRP A 246 -13.87 24.35 15.94
C TRP A 246 -15.17 24.79 15.24
N ALA A 247 -15.03 25.42 14.07
CA ALA A 247 -16.09 25.70 13.11
C ALA A 247 -15.54 25.62 11.69
N PRO A 248 -16.34 25.16 10.70
CA PRO A 248 -15.95 25.21 9.29
C PRO A 248 -15.65 26.66 8.86
N ARG A 249 -14.67 26.83 7.97
CA ARG A 249 -14.23 28.13 7.46
C ARG A 249 -14.35 28.18 5.95
N ASP A 250 -14.65 29.35 5.43
CA ASP A 250 -14.59 29.62 3.98
C ASP A 250 -13.13 29.77 3.51
N ASN A 251 -12.94 29.96 2.20
CA ASN A 251 -11.62 30.10 1.60
C ASN A 251 -10.86 31.38 2.06
N SER A 252 -11.52 32.33 2.70
CA SER A 252 -10.90 33.51 3.31
C SER A 252 -10.48 33.27 4.77
N GLY A 253 -10.80 32.10 5.32
CA GLY A 253 -10.55 31.74 6.73
C GLY A 253 -11.63 32.21 7.68
N LYS A 254 -12.73 32.80 7.18
CA LYS A 254 -13.85 33.27 8.01
C LYS A 254 -14.70 32.07 8.46
N PRO A 255 -15.02 31.96 9.76
CA PRO A 255 -15.95 30.93 10.26
C PRO A 255 -17.33 31.04 9.62
N LEU A 256 -17.89 29.92 9.22
CA LEU A 256 -19.24 29.79 8.64
C LEU A 256 -20.32 29.58 9.72
N SER A 257 -19.93 29.28 10.94
CA SER A 257 -20.79 29.11 12.11
C SER A 257 -20.07 29.60 13.36
N GLU A 258 -20.78 29.62 14.49
CA GLU A 258 -20.13 29.77 15.81
C GLU A 258 -19.20 28.60 16.11
N LEU A 259 -18.19 28.85 16.94
CA LEU A 259 -17.30 27.82 17.44
C LEU A 259 -18.08 26.85 18.32
N LYS A 260 -17.98 25.58 18.01
CA LYS A 260 -18.60 24.50 18.77
C LYS A 260 -17.51 23.62 19.38
N LYS A 261 -17.75 23.14 20.59
CA LYS A 261 -16.89 22.16 21.27
C LYS A 261 -17.18 20.77 20.74
N TYR A 262 -16.13 20.03 20.42
CA TYR A 262 -16.18 18.66 19.94
C TYR A 262 -15.22 17.76 20.71
N THR A 263 -15.61 16.54 20.93
CA THR A 263 -14.69 15.41 21.02
C THR A 263 -14.36 14.90 19.58
N PRO A 264 -13.23 14.19 19.36
CA PRO A 264 -12.93 13.63 18.05
C PRO A 264 -14.01 12.72 17.46
N MET A 265 -14.70 11.97 18.32
CA MET A 265 -15.79 11.08 17.91
C MET A 265 -17.06 11.86 17.52
N GLU A 266 -17.41 12.92 18.23
CA GLU A 266 -18.54 13.79 17.86
C GLU A 266 -18.27 14.47 16.52
N PHE A 267 -17.05 14.96 16.29
CA PHE A 267 -16.63 15.55 15.03
C PHE A 267 -16.76 14.55 13.88
N TYR A 268 -16.24 13.34 14.05
CA TYR A 268 -16.37 12.26 13.05
C TYR A 268 -17.84 11.97 12.72
N LYS A 269 -18.66 11.77 13.75
CA LYS A 269 -20.10 11.48 13.57
C LYS A 269 -20.85 12.60 12.87
N GLU A 270 -20.52 13.86 13.16
CA GLU A 270 -21.21 15.00 12.57
C GLU A 270 -20.87 15.18 11.07
N TYR A 271 -19.59 15.05 10.71
CA TYR A 271 -19.13 15.41 9.37
C TYR A 271 -18.87 14.23 8.42
N CYS A 272 -18.78 13.02 8.96
CA CYS A 272 -18.49 11.83 8.15
C CYS A 272 -19.61 10.76 8.17
N ALA A 273 -20.77 11.04 8.79
CA ALA A 273 -21.88 10.07 8.87
C ALA A 273 -22.32 9.53 7.49
N GLU A 274 -22.23 10.33 6.42
CA GLU A 274 -22.56 9.92 5.05
C GLU A 274 -21.58 8.87 4.48
N ALA A 275 -20.46 8.61 5.16
CA ALA A 275 -19.57 7.52 4.79
C ALA A 275 -20.16 6.15 5.13
N GLY A 276 -21.14 6.10 6.04
CA GLY A 276 -21.67 4.84 6.56
C GLY A 276 -20.72 4.18 7.56
N ASP A 277 -20.90 2.87 7.73
CA ASP A 277 -20.03 2.04 8.57
C ASP A 277 -18.77 1.64 7.79
N LEU A 278 -17.62 2.24 8.15
CA LEU A 278 -16.35 2.01 7.45
C LEU A 278 -15.89 0.56 7.52
N GLN A 279 -16.25 -0.17 8.57
CA GLN A 279 -15.87 -1.56 8.78
C GLN A 279 -16.80 -2.52 8.03
N ASN A 280 -18.11 -2.21 7.96
CA ASN A 280 -19.10 -3.16 7.49
C ASN A 280 -19.73 -2.81 6.14
N ASP A 281 -19.74 -1.55 5.70
CA ASP A 281 -20.39 -1.17 4.43
C ASP A 281 -19.48 -1.28 3.20
N TYR A 282 -18.20 -1.58 3.40
CA TYR A 282 -17.20 -1.63 2.34
C TYR A 282 -16.62 -3.03 2.17
N ILE A 283 -16.34 -3.40 0.92
CA ILE A 283 -15.68 -4.65 0.58
C ILE A 283 -14.31 -4.32 -0.02
N MET A 284 -13.29 -4.94 0.54
CA MET A 284 -11.96 -4.90 -0.02
C MET A 284 -11.85 -5.94 -1.12
N LEU A 285 -11.72 -5.45 -2.36
CA LEU A 285 -11.54 -6.27 -3.56
C LEU A 285 -10.06 -6.33 -3.91
N MET A 286 -9.59 -7.49 -4.31
CA MET A 286 -8.21 -7.69 -4.77
C MET A 286 -8.21 -8.35 -6.14
N ASN A 287 -7.22 -7.99 -6.96
CA ASN A 287 -6.89 -8.74 -8.17
C ASN A 287 -5.54 -9.43 -8.00
N ASP A 288 -5.57 -10.65 -7.51
CA ASP A 288 -4.40 -11.52 -7.32
C ASP A 288 -4.54 -12.80 -8.17
N PRO A 289 -3.97 -12.84 -9.38
CA PRO A 289 -4.03 -14.02 -10.24
C PRO A 289 -3.14 -15.18 -9.76
N SER A 290 -2.35 -14.99 -8.71
CA SER A 290 -1.55 -16.07 -8.13
C SER A 290 -2.39 -17.07 -7.33
N ARG A 291 -3.64 -16.70 -6.99
CA ARG A 291 -4.61 -17.47 -6.21
C ARG A 291 -5.95 -17.60 -6.92
N PRO A 292 -6.76 -18.61 -6.55
CA PRO A 292 -8.12 -18.75 -7.08
C PRO A 292 -8.96 -17.48 -6.91
N TYR A 293 -9.62 -17.05 -7.98
CA TYR A 293 -10.64 -16.01 -7.94
C TYR A 293 -11.94 -16.49 -7.28
N ASN A 294 -12.81 -15.54 -6.93
CA ASN A 294 -14.09 -15.77 -6.26
C ASN A 294 -13.95 -16.47 -4.90
N LYS A 295 -12.84 -16.22 -4.22
CA LYS A 295 -12.54 -16.68 -2.87
C LYS A 295 -12.28 -15.50 -1.95
N VAL A 296 -12.60 -15.69 -0.67
CA VAL A 296 -12.28 -14.74 0.38
C VAL A 296 -11.00 -15.19 1.07
N TYR A 297 -10.09 -14.25 1.27
CA TYR A 297 -8.83 -14.47 1.96
C TYR A 297 -8.73 -13.50 3.13
N GLU A 298 -8.07 -13.94 4.18
CA GLU A 298 -7.73 -13.16 5.36
C GLU A 298 -6.22 -13.31 5.63
N ILE A 299 -5.52 -12.20 5.91
CA ILE A 299 -4.09 -12.25 6.22
C ILE A 299 -3.91 -12.16 7.73
N ASP A 300 -3.26 -13.16 8.34
CA ASP A 300 -2.98 -13.19 9.78
C ASP A 300 -2.10 -11.99 10.17
N MET A 301 -2.43 -11.35 11.28
CA MET A 301 -1.71 -10.17 11.82
C MET A 301 -1.77 -8.89 10.96
N ASP A 302 -2.43 -8.91 9.78
CA ASP A 302 -2.61 -7.70 8.96
C ASP A 302 -3.76 -6.85 9.53
N ARG A 303 -3.55 -6.30 10.70
CA ARG A 303 -4.43 -5.39 11.42
C ARG A 303 -3.61 -4.39 12.22
N HIS A 304 -4.22 -3.30 12.59
CA HIS A 304 -3.59 -2.21 13.34
C HIS A 304 -3.95 -2.23 14.83
N VAL A 305 -5.18 -2.61 15.14
CA VAL A 305 -5.77 -2.63 16.48
C VAL A 305 -5.96 -4.08 16.92
N HIS A 306 -5.62 -4.42 18.16
CA HIS A 306 -5.71 -5.81 18.63
C HIS A 306 -7.13 -6.35 18.58
N ASP A 307 -8.11 -5.54 18.97
CA ASP A 307 -9.55 -5.82 18.92
C ASP A 307 -10.20 -5.41 17.57
N GLY A 308 -9.40 -5.09 16.56
CA GLY A 308 -9.83 -4.75 15.21
C GLY A 308 -9.82 -5.95 14.26
N HIS A 309 -9.85 -5.65 12.96
CA HIS A 309 -10.04 -6.61 11.89
C HIS A 309 -8.74 -6.86 11.13
N ASN A 310 -8.44 -8.13 10.85
CA ASN A 310 -7.42 -8.48 9.86
C ASN A 310 -7.88 -8.01 8.47
N TRP A 311 -6.94 -7.79 7.55
CA TRP A 311 -7.28 -7.56 6.16
C TRP A 311 -8.00 -8.78 5.59
N LEU A 312 -9.26 -8.57 5.27
CA LEU A 312 -10.12 -9.56 4.63
C LEU A 312 -10.49 -9.05 3.23
N TYR A 313 -10.24 -9.82 2.18
CA TYR A 313 -10.52 -9.41 0.83
C TYR A 313 -11.19 -10.49 -0.01
N LEU A 314 -12.02 -10.05 -0.96
CA LEU A 314 -12.57 -10.89 -2.02
C LEU A 314 -11.68 -10.78 -3.25
N ASN A 315 -11.09 -11.91 -3.67
CA ASN A 315 -10.26 -11.97 -4.87
C ASN A 315 -11.10 -12.12 -6.14
N LEU A 316 -11.00 -11.15 -7.06
CA LEU A 316 -11.75 -11.10 -8.30
C LEU A 316 -10.83 -10.98 -9.53
N ASP A 317 -11.30 -11.53 -10.65
CA ASP A 317 -10.72 -11.21 -11.96
C ASP A 317 -10.92 -9.70 -12.25
N ILE A 318 -9.97 -9.08 -12.94
CA ILE A 318 -10.00 -7.64 -13.23
C ILE A 318 -11.26 -7.22 -14.01
N LYS A 319 -11.78 -8.11 -14.89
CA LYS A 319 -13.02 -7.88 -15.65
C LYS A 319 -14.28 -7.83 -14.78
N ASP A 320 -14.27 -8.48 -13.63
CA ASP A 320 -15.37 -8.42 -12.67
C ASP A 320 -15.20 -7.25 -11.69
N LEU A 321 -13.94 -6.86 -11.40
CA LEU A 321 -13.60 -5.81 -10.46
C LEU A 321 -13.73 -4.40 -11.07
N ALA A 322 -13.20 -4.16 -12.28
CA ALA A 322 -13.18 -2.84 -12.90
C ALA A 322 -14.59 -2.22 -13.07
N PRO A 323 -15.63 -2.96 -13.47
CA PRO A 323 -17.00 -2.43 -13.53
C PRO A 323 -17.52 -1.92 -12.18
N LEU A 324 -17.12 -2.52 -11.05
CA LEU A 324 -17.54 -2.09 -9.71
C LEU A 324 -16.91 -0.76 -9.35
N ALA A 325 -15.64 -0.57 -9.69
CA ALA A 325 -14.94 0.71 -9.53
C ALA A 325 -15.58 1.79 -10.42
N ILE A 326 -15.90 1.49 -11.67
CA ILE A 326 -16.59 2.40 -12.58
C ILE A 326 -17.95 2.81 -12.03
N ALA A 327 -18.74 1.86 -11.50
CA ALA A 327 -20.04 2.14 -10.90
C ALA A 327 -19.94 3.11 -9.70
N SER A 328 -18.93 2.93 -8.85
CA SER A 328 -18.64 3.83 -7.73
C SER A 328 -18.32 5.25 -8.21
N LEU A 329 -17.43 5.39 -9.21
CA LEU A 329 -17.03 6.69 -9.74
C LEU A 329 -18.21 7.42 -10.43
N LYS A 330 -19.05 6.71 -11.17
CA LYS A 330 -20.27 7.28 -11.80
C LYS A 330 -21.26 7.84 -10.77
N ASP A 331 -21.28 7.29 -9.56
CA ASP A 331 -22.08 7.81 -8.42
C ASP A 331 -21.27 8.79 -7.54
N SER A 332 -20.24 9.43 -8.10
CA SER A 332 -19.41 10.43 -7.44
C SER A 332 -18.80 9.96 -6.11
N THR A 333 -18.48 8.67 -6.02
CA THR A 333 -17.87 8.07 -4.84
C THR A 333 -16.45 7.62 -5.15
N GLN A 334 -15.47 8.31 -4.53
CA GLN A 334 -14.05 7.98 -4.59
C GLN A 334 -13.75 6.71 -3.79
N MET A 335 -12.64 6.05 -4.11
CA MET A 335 -12.26 4.79 -3.48
C MET A 335 -10.81 4.78 -3.02
N TYR A 336 -10.57 4.05 -1.94
CA TYR A 336 -9.23 3.60 -1.58
C TYR A 336 -8.74 2.64 -2.67
N PHE A 337 -7.55 2.89 -3.18
CA PHE A 337 -6.90 2.13 -4.23
C PHE A 337 -5.46 1.87 -3.86
N SER A 338 -4.91 0.69 -4.18
CA SER A 338 -3.49 0.41 -4.00
C SER A 338 -2.88 -0.40 -5.15
N CYS A 339 -1.59 -0.18 -5.39
CA CYS A 339 -0.88 -0.66 -6.56
C CYS A 339 0.63 -0.75 -6.33
N ASP A 340 1.36 -1.28 -7.31
CA ASP A 340 2.83 -1.20 -7.39
C ASP A 340 3.23 0.08 -8.15
N VAL A 341 3.15 1.22 -7.46
CA VAL A 341 3.32 2.55 -8.07
C VAL A 341 4.67 2.77 -8.74
N GLY A 342 5.71 2.10 -8.25
CA GLY A 342 7.09 2.27 -8.77
C GLY A 342 7.30 1.73 -10.18
N LYS A 343 6.41 0.84 -10.65
CA LYS A 343 6.55 0.19 -11.94
C LYS A 343 6.05 1.11 -13.08
N PHE A 344 6.92 1.38 -14.04
CA PHE A 344 6.61 2.20 -15.21
C PHE A 344 5.98 3.58 -14.89
N LEU A 345 6.48 4.23 -13.83
CA LEU A 345 6.09 5.58 -13.45
C LEU A 345 7.05 6.63 -14.02
N ASP A 346 6.52 7.52 -14.86
CA ASP A 346 7.15 8.82 -15.13
C ASP A 346 6.71 9.82 -14.06
N SER A 347 7.51 9.95 -13.02
CA SER A 347 7.20 10.81 -11.87
C SER A 347 7.15 12.32 -12.22
N ASN A 348 7.84 12.74 -13.29
CA ASN A 348 7.83 14.15 -13.73
C ASN A 348 6.50 14.50 -14.39
N LYS A 349 5.98 13.60 -15.24
CA LYS A 349 4.69 13.79 -15.92
C LYS A 349 3.50 13.31 -15.11
N GLY A 350 3.71 12.46 -14.09
CA GLY A 350 2.63 11.82 -13.35
C GLY A 350 1.91 10.75 -14.16
N ILE A 351 2.63 10.01 -15.01
CA ILE A 351 2.05 9.02 -15.92
C ILE A 351 2.56 7.63 -15.57
N LEU A 352 1.63 6.69 -15.50
CA LEU A 352 1.84 5.26 -15.28
C LEU A 352 1.44 4.53 -16.58
N ASP A 353 2.43 4.07 -17.34
CA ASP A 353 2.22 3.44 -18.65
C ASP A 353 3.28 2.39 -18.92
N ILE A 354 2.87 1.12 -19.10
CA ILE A 354 3.78 0.00 -19.39
C ILE A 354 4.50 0.15 -20.72
N GLN A 355 3.97 0.95 -21.63
CA GLN A 355 4.55 1.19 -22.96
C GLN A 355 5.60 2.31 -22.95
N ALA A 356 5.71 3.08 -21.86
CA ALA A 356 6.62 4.21 -21.80
C ALA A 356 8.10 3.80 -21.72
N TRP A 357 8.41 2.55 -21.36
CA TRP A 357 9.78 2.05 -21.26
C TRP A 357 10.02 0.82 -22.12
N ASP A 358 11.13 0.80 -22.83
CA ASP A 358 11.57 -0.33 -23.66
C ASP A 358 12.90 -0.92 -23.14
N TYR A 359 12.80 -1.59 -22.00
CA TYR A 359 13.94 -2.32 -21.43
C TYR A 359 14.36 -3.50 -22.32
N ASN A 360 13.43 -4.09 -23.06
CA ASN A 360 13.72 -5.24 -23.93
C ASN A 360 14.71 -4.85 -25.03
N SER A 361 14.44 -3.78 -25.75
CA SER A 361 15.35 -3.28 -26.80
C SER A 361 16.65 -2.77 -26.21
N LEU A 362 16.60 -2.06 -25.06
CA LEU A 362 17.79 -1.52 -24.42
C LEU A 362 18.78 -2.62 -24.02
N LEU A 363 18.28 -3.72 -23.43
CA LEU A 363 19.12 -4.80 -22.91
C LEU A 363 19.26 -6.00 -23.86
N GLY A 364 18.53 -6.00 -24.98
CA GLY A 364 18.57 -7.09 -25.95
C GLY A 364 18.05 -8.43 -25.42
N THR A 365 17.07 -8.38 -24.53
CA THR A 365 16.41 -9.55 -23.90
C THR A 365 14.93 -9.32 -23.75
N THR A 366 14.21 -10.29 -23.20
CA THR A 366 12.79 -10.17 -22.91
C THR A 366 12.50 -10.34 -21.41
N PHE A 367 11.60 -9.53 -20.88
CA PHE A 367 11.07 -9.64 -19.51
C PHE A 367 9.61 -10.11 -19.61
N GLY A 368 9.41 -11.44 -19.62
CA GLY A 368 8.13 -12.07 -19.98
C GLY A 368 7.24 -12.51 -18.82
N MET A 369 7.54 -12.14 -17.56
CA MET A 369 6.70 -12.52 -16.42
C MET A 369 5.34 -11.82 -16.50
N ASN A 370 4.26 -12.61 -16.42
CA ASN A 370 2.91 -12.08 -16.21
C ASN A 370 2.68 -11.68 -14.74
N LYS A 371 1.56 -11.02 -14.45
CA LYS A 371 1.21 -10.55 -13.09
C LYS A 371 1.29 -11.66 -12.04
N LYS A 372 0.76 -12.86 -12.34
CA LYS A 372 0.84 -14.04 -11.45
C LYS A 372 2.28 -14.38 -11.08
N GLN A 373 3.15 -14.46 -12.09
CA GLN A 373 4.56 -14.82 -11.90
C GLN A 373 5.31 -13.73 -11.10
N ARG A 374 5.05 -12.45 -11.37
CA ARG A 374 5.63 -11.34 -10.60
C ARG A 374 5.27 -11.38 -9.13
N ILE A 375 4.01 -11.71 -8.80
CA ILE A 375 3.57 -11.88 -7.40
C ILE A 375 4.31 -13.08 -6.76
N GLN A 376 4.33 -14.22 -7.44
CA GLN A 376 4.95 -15.44 -6.91
C GLN A 376 6.46 -15.30 -6.67
N THR A 377 7.13 -14.50 -7.49
CA THR A 377 8.58 -14.23 -7.36
C THR A 377 8.89 -13.02 -6.49
N ARG A 378 7.88 -12.32 -5.95
CA ARG A 378 8.01 -11.06 -5.19
C ARG A 378 8.63 -9.91 -6.01
N ASP A 379 8.54 -9.97 -7.33
CA ASP A 379 8.95 -8.87 -8.22
C ASP A 379 7.93 -7.73 -8.19
N SER A 380 6.67 -8.00 -7.86
CA SER A 380 5.60 -7.00 -7.75
C SER A 380 4.67 -7.32 -6.61
N GLY A 381 4.27 -6.29 -5.87
CA GLY A 381 3.30 -6.32 -4.78
C GLY A 381 2.71 -4.94 -4.56
N SER A 382 1.68 -4.84 -3.74
CA SER A 382 1.09 -3.54 -3.40
C SER A 382 2.06 -2.74 -2.55
N SER A 383 2.52 -1.59 -3.04
CA SER A 383 3.55 -0.77 -2.39
C SER A 383 3.08 0.64 -2.04
N HIS A 384 1.91 1.06 -2.56
CA HIS A 384 1.43 2.42 -2.35
C HIS A 384 -0.10 2.51 -2.49
N ALA A 385 -0.71 3.30 -1.63
CA ALA A 385 -2.13 3.60 -1.68
C ALA A 385 -2.38 5.04 -2.19
N MET A 386 -3.46 5.21 -2.95
CA MET A 386 -3.91 6.48 -3.54
C MET A 386 -5.43 6.51 -3.65
N THR A 387 -6.02 7.69 -3.82
CA THR A 387 -7.46 7.86 -3.97
C THR A 387 -7.87 7.76 -5.44
N LEU A 388 -8.57 6.68 -5.82
CA LEU A 388 -9.11 6.52 -7.17
C LEU A 388 -10.31 7.45 -7.36
N MET A 389 -10.24 8.35 -8.36
CA MET A 389 -11.18 9.46 -8.48
C MET A 389 -11.75 9.73 -9.87
N ALA A 390 -11.14 9.19 -10.92
CA ALA A 390 -11.64 9.38 -12.26
C ALA A 390 -11.38 8.19 -13.18
N VAL A 391 -12.21 8.05 -14.20
CA VAL A 391 -12.04 7.10 -15.31
C VAL A 391 -12.46 7.75 -16.60
N ASP A 392 -11.70 7.52 -17.66
CA ASP A 392 -12.10 7.85 -19.03
C ASP A 392 -12.58 6.57 -19.72
N LEU A 393 -13.74 6.65 -20.37
CA LEU A 393 -14.39 5.52 -21.00
C LEU A 393 -14.52 5.75 -22.50
N ASP A 394 -14.37 4.68 -23.28
CA ASP A 394 -14.71 4.71 -24.71
C ASP A 394 -16.23 4.75 -24.93
N ASP A 395 -16.65 4.87 -26.19
CA ASP A 395 -18.08 4.91 -26.57
C ASP A 395 -18.85 3.62 -26.20
N LYS A 396 -18.13 2.52 -25.91
CA LYS A 396 -18.71 1.24 -25.48
C LYS A 396 -18.72 1.09 -23.96
N GLY A 397 -18.16 2.08 -23.24
CA GLY A 397 -18.06 2.07 -21.78
C GLY A 397 -16.87 1.30 -21.24
N ASN A 398 -15.88 0.93 -22.05
CA ASN A 398 -14.65 0.31 -21.59
C ASN A 398 -13.68 1.36 -21.07
N PRO A 399 -12.91 1.09 -20.00
CA PRO A 399 -11.93 2.04 -19.48
C PRO A 399 -10.73 2.19 -20.40
N ILE A 400 -10.34 3.44 -20.65
CA ILE A 400 -9.15 3.83 -21.42
C ILE A 400 -8.00 4.16 -20.46
N LYS A 401 -8.30 4.95 -19.42
CA LYS A 401 -7.36 5.42 -18.42
C LYS A 401 -8.07 5.78 -17.13
N TRP A 402 -7.28 5.92 -16.05
CA TRP A 402 -7.73 6.21 -14.70
C TRP A 402 -6.92 7.34 -14.09
N LYS A 403 -7.50 8.07 -13.12
CA LYS A 403 -6.80 9.11 -12.36
C LYS A 403 -6.90 8.84 -10.87
N VAL A 404 -5.78 9.04 -10.17
CA VAL A 404 -5.69 8.95 -8.72
C VAL A 404 -5.15 10.26 -8.13
N GLU A 405 -5.67 10.64 -6.96
CA GLU A 405 -5.06 11.65 -6.11
C GLU A 405 -3.95 10.98 -5.30
N ASN A 406 -2.73 11.51 -5.41
CA ASN A 406 -1.58 11.03 -4.67
C ASN A 406 -1.33 11.90 -3.42
N SER A 407 -0.47 11.45 -2.52
CA SER A 407 -0.09 12.13 -1.28
C SER A 407 1.38 12.55 -1.25
N TRP A 408 1.92 13.00 -2.39
CA TRP A 408 3.32 13.47 -2.51
C TRP A 408 3.44 14.99 -2.73
N GLY A 409 2.37 15.73 -2.43
CA GLY A 409 2.31 17.19 -2.64
C GLY A 409 1.95 17.57 -4.06
N ALA A 410 1.47 18.82 -4.21
CA ALA A 410 0.98 19.33 -5.49
C ALA A 410 2.07 19.54 -6.55
N SER A 411 3.34 19.63 -6.16
CA SER A 411 4.48 19.74 -7.08
C SER A 411 4.89 18.40 -7.71
N SER A 412 4.35 17.27 -7.23
CA SER A 412 4.64 15.95 -7.76
C SER A 412 3.65 15.54 -8.84
N GLY A 413 4.13 14.81 -9.86
CA GLY A 413 3.30 14.31 -10.93
C GLY A 413 2.54 15.41 -11.67
N HIS A 414 1.28 15.12 -12.04
CA HIS A 414 0.40 16.10 -12.68
C HIS A 414 -0.39 16.87 -11.61
N ASN A 415 0.19 17.95 -11.04
CA ASN A 415 -0.42 18.75 -9.97
C ASN A 415 -0.88 17.91 -8.75
N GLY A 416 -0.11 16.90 -8.36
CA GLY A 416 -0.42 15.99 -7.25
C GLY A 416 -1.22 14.75 -7.65
N TYR A 417 -1.60 14.62 -8.92
CA TYR A 417 -2.31 13.45 -9.46
C TYR A 417 -1.40 12.56 -10.28
N LEU A 418 -1.77 11.28 -10.39
CA LEU A 418 -1.20 10.36 -11.36
C LEU A 418 -2.30 9.86 -12.31
N ILE A 419 -1.93 9.73 -13.58
CA ILE A 419 -2.78 9.20 -14.65
C ILE A 419 -2.20 7.86 -15.07
N MET A 420 -3.00 6.80 -15.06
CA MET A 420 -2.58 5.46 -15.46
C MET A 420 -3.37 4.97 -16.66
N THR A 421 -2.70 4.37 -17.63
CA THR A 421 -3.36 3.67 -18.74
C THR A 421 -4.13 2.46 -18.22
N ASN A 422 -5.15 2.02 -18.95
CA ASN A 422 -5.91 0.84 -18.53
C ASN A 422 -5.06 -0.44 -18.54
N GLU A 423 -4.09 -0.55 -19.45
CA GLU A 423 -3.12 -1.64 -19.47
C GLU A 423 -2.27 -1.65 -18.19
N TRP A 424 -1.79 -0.49 -17.75
CA TRP A 424 -1.05 -0.38 -16.50
C TRP A 424 -1.93 -0.74 -15.30
N PHE A 425 -3.17 -0.23 -15.25
CA PHE A 425 -4.13 -0.56 -14.20
C PHE A 425 -4.32 -2.08 -14.08
N ASN A 426 -4.51 -2.79 -15.19
CA ASN A 426 -4.71 -4.24 -15.19
C ASN A 426 -3.48 -5.00 -14.64
N GLU A 427 -2.27 -4.53 -14.93
CA GLU A 427 -1.03 -5.21 -14.57
C GLU A 427 -0.55 -4.90 -13.15
N TYR A 428 -0.76 -3.69 -12.64
CA TYR A 428 -0.14 -3.21 -11.39
C TYR A 428 -1.11 -2.73 -10.31
N MET A 429 -2.42 -2.68 -10.58
CA MET A 429 -3.43 -2.52 -9.55
C MET A 429 -3.55 -3.81 -8.73
N PHE A 430 -3.67 -3.70 -7.42
CA PHE A 430 -3.91 -4.83 -6.54
C PHE A 430 -5.24 -4.71 -5.80
N ARG A 431 -5.52 -3.58 -5.16
CA ARG A 431 -6.65 -3.44 -4.24
C ARG A 431 -7.51 -2.22 -4.58
N VAL A 432 -8.81 -2.38 -4.42
CA VAL A 432 -9.77 -1.28 -4.39
C VAL A 432 -10.85 -1.57 -3.35
N VAL A 433 -11.23 -0.56 -2.60
CA VAL A 433 -12.27 -0.68 -1.56
C VAL A 433 -13.56 -0.05 -2.09
N VAL A 434 -14.60 -0.87 -2.23
CA VAL A 434 -15.86 -0.50 -2.86
C VAL A 434 -17.01 -0.63 -1.86
N HIS A 435 -17.88 0.39 -1.79
CA HIS A 435 -19.08 0.32 -0.97
C HIS A 435 -20.05 -0.74 -1.51
N LYS A 436 -20.64 -1.55 -0.61
CA LYS A 436 -21.53 -2.67 -0.92
C LYS A 436 -22.67 -2.32 -1.89
N LYS A 437 -23.18 -1.09 -1.87
CA LYS A 437 -24.26 -0.63 -2.75
C LYS A 437 -23.93 -0.73 -4.24
N TYR A 438 -22.64 -0.73 -4.61
CA TYR A 438 -22.18 -0.85 -6.01
C TYR A 438 -21.87 -2.28 -6.42
N ILE A 439 -21.95 -3.22 -5.50
CA ILE A 439 -21.59 -4.62 -5.73
C ILE A 439 -22.86 -5.45 -5.96
N PRO A 440 -23.00 -6.13 -7.11
CA PRO A 440 -24.13 -6.99 -7.39
C PRO A 440 -24.31 -8.09 -6.34
N LYS A 441 -25.56 -8.45 -6.02
CA LYS A 441 -25.89 -9.48 -5.02
C LYS A 441 -25.15 -10.81 -5.24
N LYS A 442 -24.94 -11.22 -6.51
CA LYS A 442 -24.17 -12.43 -6.85
C LYS A 442 -22.74 -12.38 -6.33
N ILE A 443 -22.09 -11.23 -6.42
CA ILE A 443 -20.70 -11.03 -5.93
C ILE A 443 -20.71 -10.86 -4.41
N LEU A 444 -21.66 -10.11 -3.84
CA LEU A 444 -21.80 -9.99 -2.38
C LEU A 444 -21.94 -11.35 -1.69
N LYS A 445 -22.70 -12.27 -2.28
CA LYS A 445 -22.82 -13.64 -1.76
C LYS A 445 -21.49 -14.38 -1.64
N LEU A 446 -20.49 -14.01 -2.45
CA LEU A 446 -19.15 -14.61 -2.34
C LEU A 446 -18.43 -14.20 -1.04
N THR A 447 -18.78 -13.07 -0.43
CA THR A 447 -18.17 -12.61 0.83
C THR A 447 -18.65 -13.39 2.06
N GLU A 448 -19.71 -14.19 1.93
CA GLU A 448 -20.24 -15.03 3.00
C GLU A 448 -19.43 -16.34 3.19
N GLN A 449 -18.45 -16.60 2.31
CA GLN A 449 -17.57 -17.76 2.42
C GLN A 449 -16.66 -17.64 3.64
N LYS A 450 -16.33 -18.77 4.27
CA LYS A 450 -15.28 -18.81 5.28
C LYS A 450 -13.96 -18.38 4.64
N PRO A 451 -13.25 -17.40 5.19
CA PRO A 451 -11.98 -16.94 4.65
C PRO A 451 -10.91 -18.05 4.66
N ILE A 452 -10.06 -18.03 3.64
CA ILE A 452 -8.82 -18.80 3.61
C ILE A 452 -7.77 -17.95 4.32
N LEU A 453 -7.29 -18.43 5.47
CA LEU A 453 -6.27 -17.74 6.25
C LEU A 453 -4.91 -17.86 5.57
N LEU A 454 -4.27 -16.73 5.35
CA LEU A 454 -2.91 -16.59 4.83
C LEU A 454 -1.97 -16.20 5.98
N PRO A 455 -0.70 -16.60 5.92
CA PRO A 455 0.26 -16.24 6.98
C PRO A 455 0.63 -14.76 6.94
N ALA A 456 1.09 -14.23 8.06
CA ALA A 456 1.55 -12.84 8.19
C ALA A 456 2.72 -12.47 7.25
N TRP A 457 3.50 -13.44 6.79
CA TRP A 457 4.59 -13.27 5.80
C TRP A 457 4.13 -13.45 4.35
N ASP A 458 2.84 -13.32 4.11
CA ASP A 458 2.30 -13.35 2.76
C ASP A 458 2.85 -12.19 1.90
N PRO A 459 3.19 -12.44 0.62
CA PRO A 459 3.72 -11.38 -0.26
C PRO A 459 2.82 -10.15 -0.38
N MET A 460 1.49 -10.33 -0.25
CA MET A 460 0.53 -9.23 -0.33
C MET A 460 0.45 -8.38 0.94
N PHE A 461 0.94 -8.88 2.10
CA PHE A 461 1.05 -8.08 3.32
C PHE A 461 2.30 -7.18 3.32
N MET A 462 3.39 -7.66 2.77
CA MET A 462 4.70 -6.99 2.85
C MET A 462 4.85 -5.78 1.91
N GLY A 463 3.91 -5.53 1.03
CA GLY A 463 4.07 -4.54 -0.04
C GLY A 463 3.82 -3.09 0.33
N GLU A 464 3.06 -2.80 1.38
CA GLU A 464 2.66 -1.44 1.79
C GLU A 464 3.41 -0.96 3.06
N GLN A 465 4.62 -1.46 3.27
CA GLN A 465 5.49 -1.08 4.38
C GLN A 465 6.48 0.03 3.99
#